data_d685fcbca6eda931a6b661d34b5ba9aa
#
_entry.id   d685fcbca6eda931a6b661d34b5ba9aa
#
_cell.length_a   1.000
_cell.length_b   1.000
_cell.length_c   1.000
_cell.angle_alpha   90.00
_cell.angle_beta   90.00
_cell.angle_gamma   90.00
#
_symmetry.space_group_name_H-M   'P 1'
#
loop_
_entity.id
_entity.type
_entity.pdbx_description
1 polymer ?
#
loop_
_entity_poly.entity_id
_entity_poly.type
_entity_poly.pdbx_seq_one_letter_code
_entity_poly.pdbx_strand_id
1 'polypeptide(L)'
;MALSFHPLTLSDREAMQAVTLTSGRRNCNYNFANLIGWKFLFGTEVCVLENAVVLRYTFDGQQAYMVCTSEALSLELIEALLDDSNGDLTLIGLEDSQVTQLSIINYQLSINIEPLRDRYDYIYRRTDLATLHGRHLDAKRNHINRFRAEHPDFEYRPLTPELFDECRRVTEIWQNNKNENKNENKNEKAAIKREQSDAHIDSAEREQARTKFNQNENENRNETINAEHCVMETIFSNWDDLGMIGGSIFVDGRMVAFTYGSAVTTDTFDVCVEKADRRVEGAFAIINQQFAEHLPEQYIYLNREEDMGIPGLRKAKLSYHPEILLSYNAVKVTSHLSPFTFHLTRMTSEDAPLTVDWMVRQYGFDHVEVESWVQSLHFNWPLSVKALDENGNVIGLLNMSDYRIEEETPQILKDKPELIKSLNAQRYIAVFSFIVAEKYRGTRLNYDMLMSIMPELKNNYDFIFIPVLHRLKTHQYWQRWGAKEFYRDADCVYYKLEV
;
A
#
# COMPACT_ATOMS: atom_id res chain seq x y z
N MET A 1 0.53 -20.49 -6.84
CA MET A 1 1.87 -20.07 -7.36
C MET A 1 2.89 -20.22 -6.25
N ALA A 2 4.13 -20.72 -6.52
CA ALA A 2 5.20 -20.79 -5.52
C ALA A 2 6.14 -19.59 -5.70
N LEU A 3 6.44 -18.86 -4.62
CA LEU A 3 7.39 -17.75 -4.61
C LEU A 3 8.80 -18.30 -4.31
N SER A 4 9.79 -17.89 -5.09
CA SER A 4 11.19 -18.29 -4.90
C SER A 4 12.02 -17.06 -4.59
N PHE A 5 12.30 -16.83 -3.32
CA PHE A 5 13.11 -15.70 -2.85
C PHE A 5 14.59 -16.06 -2.80
N HIS A 6 15.42 -15.07 -3.13
CA HIS A 6 16.86 -15.12 -2.93
C HIS A 6 17.38 -13.75 -2.47
N PRO A 7 18.55 -13.69 -1.79
CA PRO A 7 19.15 -12.42 -1.39
C PRO A 7 19.39 -11.52 -2.60
N LEU A 8 18.99 -10.25 -2.48
CA LEU A 8 19.13 -9.25 -3.54
C LEU A 8 20.60 -9.02 -3.89
N THR A 9 20.93 -9.05 -5.19
CA THR A 9 22.28 -8.83 -5.72
C THR A 9 22.26 -7.88 -6.92
N LEU A 10 23.43 -7.42 -7.37
CA LEU A 10 23.53 -6.56 -8.56
C LEU A 10 23.07 -7.27 -9.84
N SER A 11 23.17 -8.61 -9.91
CA SER A 11 22.72 -9.37 -11.07
C SER A 11 21.18 -9.35 -11.28
N ASP A 12 20.42 -8.96 -10.26
CA ASP A 12 18.96 -8.86 -10.35
C ASP A 12 18.48 -7.59 -11.06
N ARG A 13 19.40 -6.65 -11.33
CA ARG A 13 19.07 -5.33 -11.87
C ARG A 13 18.22 -5.41 -13.13
N GLU A 14 18.69 -6.14 -14.14
CA GLU A 14 18.03 -6.20 -15.45
C GLU A 14 16.61 -6.76 -15.33
N ALA A 15 16.46 -7.90 -14.65
CA ALA A 15 15.18 -8.56 -14.45
C ALA A 15 14.20 -7.70 -13.63
N MET A 16 14.66 -7.06 -12.55
CA MET A 16 13.83 -6.17 -11.74
C MET A 16 13.43 -4.92 -12.51
N GLN A 17 14.36 -4.27 -13.20
CA GLN A 17 14.11 -3.02 -13.91
C GLN A 17 13.21 -3.21 -15.13
N ALA A 18 13.18 -4.40 -15.74
CA ALA A 18 12.21 -4.72 -16.78
C ALA A 18 10.76 -4.53 -16.29
N VAL A 19 10.50 -4.78 -15.01
CA VAL A 19 9.19 -4.59 -14.38
C VAL A 19 9.07 -3.21 -13.73
N THR A 20 10.03 -2.82 -12.87
CA THR A 20 9.89 -1.61 -12.04
C THR A 20 9.87 -0.33 -12.87
N LEU A 21 10.72 -0.20 -13.88
CA LEU A 21 10.80 1.00 -14.70
C LEU A 21 9.52 1.26 -15.52
N THR A 22 8.80 0.20 -15.87
CA THR A 22 7.56 0.28 -16.69
C THR A 22 6.28 0.21 -15.88
N SER A 23 6.38 -0.06 -14.57
CA SER A 23 5.23 -0.24 -13.68
C SER A 23 4.37 1.01 -13.48
N GLY A 24 4.93 2.20 -13.70
CA GLY A 24 4.33 3.48 -13.34
C GLY A 24 4.33 3.77 -11.83
N ARG A 25 4.91 2.87 -11.00
CA ARG A 25 5.04 3.03 -9.55
C ARG A 25 6.24 3.92 -9.22
N ARG A 26 5.98 5.13 -8.74
CA ARG A 26 6.99 6.16 -8.48
C ARG A 26 7.58 6.10 -7.07
N ASN A 27 7.30 5.04 -6.31
CA ASN A 27 7.77 4.82 -4.95
C ASN A 27 9.31 4.66 -4.91
N CYS A 28 10.00 5.48 -4.13
CA CYS A 28 11.45 5.45 -3.98
C CYS A 28 11.98 4.09 -3.49
N ASN A 29 11.16 3.32 -2.76
CA ASN A 29 11.53 1.99 -2.28
C ASN A 29 11.61 0.92 -3.40
N TYR A 30 11.20 1.23 -4.63
CA TYR A 30 11.43 0.38 -5.81
C TYR A 30 12.68 0.80 -6.60
N ASN A 31 13.36 1.84 -6.17
CA ASN A 31 14.64 2.25 -6.75
C ASN A 31 15.70 1.18 -6.48
N PHE A 32 16.27 0.62 -7.54
CA PHE A 32 17.23 -0.48 -7.42
C PHE A 32 18.50 -0.07 -6.65
N ALA A 33 18.97 1.14 -6.82
CA ALA A 33 20.15 1.64 -6.08
C ALA A 33 19.87 1.77 -4.58
N ASN A 34 18.68 2.27 -4.21
CA ASN A 34 18.25 2.30 -2.81
C ASN A 34 18.18 0.90 -2.22
N LEU A 35 17.56 -0.05 -2.94
CA LEU A 35 17.46 -1.44 -2.49
C LEU A 35 18.83 -2.07 -2.26
N ILE A 36 19.78 -1.90 -3.16
CA ILE A 36 21.17 -2.40 -3.01
C ILE A 36 21.87 -1.70 -1.86
N GLY A 37 21.72 -0.38 -1.75
CA GLY A 37 22.35 0.41 -0.68
C GLY A 37 21.92 -0.02 0.72
N TRP A 38 20.62 -0.25 0.92
CA TRP A 38 20.03 -0.53 2.22
C TRP A 38 19.87 -2.03 2.55
N LYS A 39 20.15 -2.95 1.61
CA LYS A 39 19.94 -4.40 1.80
C LYS A 39 20.61 -4.99 3.04
N PHE A 40 21.74 -4.43 3.47
CA PHE A 40 22.47 -4.92 4.64
C PHE A 40 21.69 -4.70 5.94
N LEU A 41 20.86 -3.65 5.98
CA LEU A 41 20.05 -3.29 7.15
C LEU A 41 18.74 -4.09 7.19
N PHE A 42 18.11 -4.30 6.02
CA PHE A 42 16.78 -4.90 5.92
C PHE A 42 16.79 -6.39 5.54
N GLY A 43 17.96 -6.97 5.24
CA GLY A 43 18.04 -8.36 4.79
C GLY A 43 17.19 -8.62 3.53
N THR A 44 17.20 -7.67 2.59
CA THR A 44 16.31 -7.66 1.44
C THR A 44 16.52 -8.89 0.53
N GLU A 45 15.44 -9.61 0.27
CA GLU A 45 15.34 -10.69 -0.69
C GLU A 45 14.36 -10.31 -1.80
N VAL A 46 14.53 -10.94 -2.96
CA VAL A 46 13.73 -10.65 -4.15
C VAL A 46 13.18 -11.92 -4.79
N CYS A 47 11.95 -11.82 -5.28
CA CYS A 47 11.34 -12.78 -6.20
C CYS A 47 10.83 -11.98 -7.41
N VAL A 48 11.42 -12.22 -8.59
CA VAL A 48 11.01 -11.59 -9.84
C VAL A 48 10.04 -12.52 -10.57
N LEU A 49 8.85 -12.01 -10.84
CA LEU A 49 7.79 -12.65 -11.61
C LEU A 49 7.69 -11.97 -12.99
N GLU A 50 6.92 -12.53 -13.90
CA GLU A 50 6.73 -11.98 -15.24
C GLU A 50 6.26 -10.50 -15.21
N ASN A 51 5.26 -10.18 -14.37
CA ASN A 51 4.64 -8.85 -14.30
C ASN A 51 4.76 -8.20 -12.91
N ALA A 52 5.56 -8.76 -12.01
CA ALA A 52 5.71 -8.22 -10.67
C ALA A 52 7.12 -8.48 -10.10
N VAL A 53 7.60 -7.55 -9.28
CA VAL A 53 8.73 -7.74 -8.39
C VAL A 53 8.20 -7.78 -6.96
N VAL A 54 8.49 -8.85 -6.26
CA VAL A 54 8.17 -9.00 -4.84
C VAL A 54 9.45 -8.89 -4.04
N LEU A 55 9.45 -7.96 -3.08
CA LEU A 55 10.52 -7.79 -2.12
C LEU A 55 10.07 -8.33 -0.77
N ARG A 56 10.95 -9.04 -0.08
CA ARG A 56 10.76 -9.52 1.28
C ARG A 56 11.89 -8.98 2.15
N TYR A 57 11.56 -8.41 3.31
CA TYR A 57 12.53 -7.80 4.20
C TYR A 57 12.00 -7.65 5.63
N THR A 58 12.87 -7.24 6.56
CA THR A 58 12.49 -6.98 7.94
C THR A 58 12.10 -5.51 8.12
N PHE A 59 10.90 -5.28 8.65
CA PHE A 59 10.38 -3.96 9.01
C PHE A 59 9.86 -4.00 10.45
N ASP A 60 10.34 -3.10 11.30
CA ASP A 60 10.01 -3.07 12.75
C ASP A 60 10.15 -4.44 13.43
N GLY A 61 11.19 -5.20 13.06
CA GLY A 61 11.48 -6.53 13.61
C GLY A 61 10.56 -7.65 13.09
N GLN A 62 9.66 -7.35 12.15
CA GLN A 62 8.77 -8.32 11.52
C GLN A 62 9.09 -8.46 10.03
N GLN A 63 8.78 -9.64 9.47
CA GLN A 63 8.86 -9.87 8.04
C GLN A 63 7.77 -9.07 7.34
N ALA A 64 8.16 -8.37 6.28
CA ALA A 64 7.26 -7.57 5.47
C ALA A 64 7.56 -7.72 4.00
N TYR A 65 6.57 -7.41 3.16
CA TYR A 65 6.66 -7.53 1.72
C TYR A 65 6.27 -6.22 1.03
N MET A 66 6.93 -5.97 -0.11
CA MET A 66 6.50 -4.96 -1.08
C MET A 66 6.27 -5.61 -2.43
N VAL A 67 5.28 -5.11 -3.17
CA VAL A 67 4.95 -5.63 -4.51
C VAL A 67 4.90 -4.49 -5.51
N CYS A 68 5.85 -4.48 -6.44
CA CYS A 68 5.86 -3.59 -7.58
C CYS A 68 5.23 -4.29 -8.79
N THR A 69 4.13 -3.76 -9.29
CA THR A 69 3.44 -4.23 -10.50
C THR A 69 2.63 -3.09 -11.10
N SER A 70 2.49 -3.06 -12.42
CA SER A 70 1.55 -2.19 -13.13
C SER A 70 0.11 -2.68 -13.05
N GLU A 71 -0.08 -3.96 -12.75
CA GLU A 71 -1.38 -4.62 -12.68
C GLU A 71 -2.02 -4.50 -11.29
N ALA A 72 -3.27 -4.94 -11.20
CA ALA A 72 -3.91 -5.14 -9.91
C ALA A 72 -3.27 -6.33 -9.19
N LEU A 73 -3.17 -6.25 -7.86
CA LEU A 73 -2.73 -7.38 -7.05
C LEU A 73 -3.72 -8.54 -7.20
N SER A 74 -3.28 -9.66 -7.75
CA SER A 74 -4.13 -10.83 -7.93
C SER A 74 -4.34 -11.59 -6.62
N LEU A 75 -5.48 -12.29 -6.52
CA LEU A 75 -5.75 -13.16 -5.37
C LEU A 75 -4.68 -14.26 -5.25
N GLU A 76 -4.26 -14.83 -6.38
CA GLU A 76 -3.23 -15.87 -6.42
C GLU A 76 -1.89 -15.39 -5.83
N LEU A 77 -1.51 -14.15 -6.10
CA LEU A 77 -0.30 -13.55 -5.52
C LEU A 77 -0.45 -13.33 -4.02
N ILE A 78 -1.61 -12.84 -3.57
CA ILE A 78 -1.88 -12.64 -2.14
C ILE A 78 -1.89 -13.97 -1.38
N GLU A 79 -2.50 -15.02 -1.94
CA GLU A 79 -2.47 -16.36 -1.36
C GLU A 79 -1.04 -16.92 -1.27
N ALA A 80 -0.22 -16.75 -2.31
CA ALA A 80 1.17 -17.16 -2.29
C ALA A 80 2.00 -16.41 -1.24
N LEU A 81 1.74 -15.12 -1.03
CA LEU A 81 2.38 -14.32 0.01
C LEU A 81 1.93 -14.71 1.42
N LEU A 82 0.65 -15.06 1.58
CA LEU A 82 0.12 -15.59 2.83
C LEU A 82 0.75 -16.93 3.20
N ASP A 83 0.93 -17.80 2.21
CA ASP A 83 1.61 -19.09 2.40
C ASP A 83 3.08 -18.89 2.82
N ASP A 84 3.81 -17.99 2.16
CA ASP A 84 5.21 -17.66 2.49
C ASP A 84 5.33 -17.01 3.88
N SER A 85 4.34 -16.20 4.29
CA SER A 85 4.30 -15.53 5.61
C SER A 85 3.66 -16.35 6.73
N ASN A 86 3.32 -17.63 6.49
CA ASN A 86 2.60 -18.49 7.43
C ASN A 86 1.27 -17.90 7.92
N GLY A 87 0.58 -17.17 7.06
CA GLY A 87 -0.74 -16.60 7.33
C GLY A 87 -0.76 -15.23 8.03
N ASP A 88 0.41 -14.65 8.33
CA ASP A 88 0.54 -13.29 8.91
C ASP A 88 1.30 -12.38 7.94
N LEU A 89 0.59 -11.94 6.90
CA LEU A 89 1.17 -11.15 5.81
C LEU A 89 1.13 -9.66 6.16
N THR A 90 2.29 -9.02 6.13
CA THR A 90 2.42 -7.55 6.19
C THR A 90 2.89 -7.03 4.84
N LEU A 91 2.01 -6.32 4.13
CA LEU A 91 2.35 -5.58 2.92
C LEU A 91 2.62 -4.12 3.29
N ILE A 92 3.71 -3.53 2.81
CA ILE A 92 4.03 -2.12 3.03
C ILE A 92 4.30 -1.40 1.71
N GLY A 93 4.21 -0.07 1.74
CA GLY A 93 4.42 0.75 0.56
C GLY A 93 3.27 0.68 -0.47
N LEU A 94 2.09 0.20 -0.07
CA LEU A 94 0.92 0.17 -0.94
C LEU A 94 0.32 1.57 -1.10
N GLU A 95 0.12 1.98 -2.34
CA GLU A 95 -0.62 3.19 -2.68
C GLU A 95 -2.13 3.02 -2.42
N ASP A 96 -2.87 4.12 -2.22
CA ASP A 96 -4.31 4.09 -1.96
C ASP A 96 -5.11 3.32 -3.02
N SER A 97 -4.68 3.40 -4.29
CA SER A 97 -5.27 2.64 -5.40
C SER A 97 -5.14 1.12 -5.21
N GLN A 98 -3.98 0.65 -4.74
CA GLN A 98 -3.73 -0.76 -4.46
C GLN A 98 -4.49 -1.24 -3.22
N VAL A 99 -4.58 -0.39 -2.18
CA VAL A 99 -5.38 -0.68 -0.98
C VAL A 99 -6.86 -0.83 -1.33
N THR A 100 -7.37 0.05 -2.20
CA THR A 100 -8.75 -0.04 -2.70
C THR A 100 -8.98 -1.35 -3.45
N GLN A 101 -8.04 -1.74 -4.33
CA GLN A 101 -8.11 -3.01 -5.06
C GLN A 101 -8.08 -4.22 -4.11
N LEU A 102 -7.19 -4.23 -3.12
CA LEU A 102 -7.17 -5.29 -2.10
C LEU A 102 -8.50 -5.40 -1.36
N SER A 103 -9.14 -4.28 -1.03
CA SER A 103 -10.42 -4.28 -0.35
C SER A 103 -11.54 -4.91 -1.19
N ILE A 104 -11.43 -4.86 -2.52
CA ILE A 104 -12.39 -5.47 -3.45
C ILE A 104 -12.12 -6.97 -3.60
N ILE A 105 -10.86 -7.37 -3.70
CA ILE A 105 -10.46 -8.79 -3.85
C ILE A 105 -10.80 -9.58 -2.59
N ASN A 106 -10.99 -8.90 -1.45
CA ASN A 106 -10.74 -9.51 -0.16
C ASN A 106 -11.91 -9.47 0.82
N TYR A 107 -12.91 -10.27 0.58
CA TYR A 107 -13.92 -10.62 1.56
C TYR A 107 -13.50 -11.81 2.48
N GLN A 108 -12.29 -12.34 2.32
CA GLN A 108 -11.78 -13.51 3.07
C GLN A 108 -10.65 -13.20 4.05
N LEU A 109 -10.12 -12.00 3.98
CA LEU A 109 -8.96 -11.62 4.76
C LEU A 109 -9.38 -10.53 5.76
N SER A 110 -8.94 -10.62 6.98
CA SER A 110 -8.96 -9.45 7.84
C SER A 110 -7.85 -8.52 7.36
N ILE A 111 -8.25 -7.34 6.92
CA ILE A 111 -7.32 -6.30 6.48
C ILE A 111 -7.34 -5.19 7.50
N ASN A 112 -6.18 -4.93 8.09
CA ASN A 112 -5.94 -3.72 8.87
C ASN A 112 -5.03 -2.79 8.05
N ILE A 113 -5.48 -1.56 7.81
CA ILE A 113 -4.78 -0.56 7.00
C ILE A 113 -4.27 0.54 7.93
N GLU A 114 -2.97 0.81 7.85
CA GLU A 114 -2.31 1.88 8.58
C GLU A 114 -1.61 2.83 7.60
N PRO A 115 -2.04 4.10 7.50
CA PRO A 115 -1.34 5.08 6.68
C PRO A 115 0.04 5.41 7.24
N LEU A 116 1.08 5.28 6.43
CA LEU A 116 2.46 5.58 6.81
C LEU A 116 2.83 7.01 6.42
N ARG A 117 2.16 8.02 7.02
CA ARG A 117 2.30 9.44 6.64
C ARG A 117 3.76 9.93 6.62
N ASP A 118 4.59 9.44 7.50
CA ASP A 118 6.01 9.84 7.63
C ASP A 118 6.90 9.24 6.52
N ARG A 119 6.34 8.29 5.76
CA ARG A 119 6.97 7.60 4.63
C ARG A 119 6.44 8.06 3.26
N TYR A 120 5.55 9.08 3.20
CA TYR A 120 5.02 9.58 1.92
C TYR A 120 6.10 10.26 1.12
N ASP A 121 6.21 9.91 -0.19
CA ASP A 121 7.16 10.54 -1.09
C ASP A 121 6.66 11.87 -1.64
N TYR A 122 7.60 12.77 -1.82
CA TYR A 122 7.39 14.10 -2.36
C TYR A 122 7.87 14.15 -3.81
N ILE A 123 6.93 14.15 -4.76
CA ILE A 123 7.22 14.11 -6.19
C ILE A 123 6.92 15.46 -6.81
N TYR A 124 7.89 15.98 -7.55
CA TYR A 124 7.86 17.30 -8.19
C TYR A 124 8.00 17.17 -9.70
N ARG A 125 7.46 18.12 -10.45
CA ARG A 125 7.86 18.27 -11.85
C ARG A 125 9.29 18.76 -11.93
N ARG A 126 10.10 18.10 -12.76
CA ARG A 126 11.49 18.51 -13.01
C ARG A 126 11.58 19.97 -13.46
N THR A 127 10.71 20.39 -14.37
CA THR A 127 10.64 21.77 -14.88
C THR A 127 10.36 22.79 -13.77
N ASP A 128 9.55 22.46 -12.79
CA ASP A 128 9.22 23.37 -11.69
C ASP A 128 10.42 23.58 -10.77
N LEU A 129 11.18 22.53 -10.49
CA LEU A 129 12.40 22.61 -9.72
C LEU A 129 13.52 23.31 -10.48
N ALA A 130 13.64 23.07 -11.80
CA ALA A 130 14.66 23.69 -12.65
C ALA A 130 14.42 25.21 -12.84
N THR A 131 13.17 25.62 -13.09
CA THR A 131 12.84 27.02 -13.40
C THR A 131 12.40 27.82 -12.19
N LEU A 132 11.87 27.14 -11.16
CA LEU A 132 11.22 27.75 -10.00
C LEU A 132 10.17 28.80 -10.36
N HIS A 133 9.41 28.55 -11.43
CA HIS A 133 8.43 29.49 -11.95
C HIS A 133 7.23 29.66 -11.01
N GLY A 134 6.64 30.85 -10.99
CA GLY A 134 5.44 31.16 -10.20
C GLY A 134 5.70 31.83 -8.85
N ARG A 135 4.69 32.54 -8.33
CA ARG A 135 4.78 33.32 -7.09
C ARG A 135 5.05 32.46 -5.85
N HIS A 136 4.52 31.25 -5.84
CA HIS A 136 4.67 30.31 -4.71
C HIS A 136 6.12 29.85 -4.50
N LEU A 137 6.99 30.00 -5.51
CA LEU A 137 8.42 29.65 -5.42
C LEU A 137 9.34 30.90 -5.30
N ASP A 138 8.78 32.10 -5.13
CA ASP A 138 9.56 33.35 -5.00
C ASP A 138 10.62 33.26 -3.90
N ALA A 139 10.29 32.68 -2.75
CA ALA A 139 11.24 32.52 -1.66
C ALA A 139 12.45 31.65 -2.07
N LYS A 140 12.24 30.60 -2.88
CA LYS A 140 13.31 29.74 -3.38
C LYS A 140 14.19 30.45 -4.39
N ARG A 141 13.57 31.21 -5.32
CA ARG A 141 14.33 32.07 -6.26
C ARG A 141 15.17 33.11 -5.53
N ASN A 142 14.63 33.71 -4.47
CA ASN A 142 15.37 34.71 -3.68
C ASN A 142 16.61 34.11 -3.02
N HIS A 143 16.53 32.88 -2.48
CA HIS A 143 17.70 32.16 -1.95
C HIS A 143 18.77 31.90 -3.03
N ILE A 144 18.32 31.47 -4.22
CA ILE A 144 19.23 31.23 -5.35
C ILE A 144 19.84 32.52 -5.87
N ASN A 145 19.04 33.60 -6.00
CA ASN A 145 19.58 34.90 -6.45
C ASN A 145 20.61 35.45 -5.47
N ARG A 146 20.40 35.27 -4.17
CA ARG A 146 21.39 35.65 -3.15
C ARG A 146 22.66 34.81 -3.31
N PHE A 147 22.55 33.49 -3.38
CA PHE A 147 23.69 32.60 -3.62
C PHE A 147 24.48 33.00 -4.85
N ARG A 148 23.83 33.30 -5.98
CA ARG A 148 24.47 33.74 -7.23
C ARG A 148 25.16 35.11 -7.09
N ALA A 149 24.60 36.01 -6.29
CA ALA A 149 25.19 37.31 -6.03
C ALA A 149 26.43 37.23 -5.12
N GLU A 150 26.41 36.31 -4.14
CA GLU A 150 27.52 36.06 -3.22
C GLU A 150 28.65 35.22 -3.87
N HIS A 151 28.27 34.32 -4.80
CA HIS A 151 29.15 33.37 -5.49
C HIS A 151 28.96 33.41 -7.00
N PRO A 152 29.33 34.52 -7.68
CA PRO A 152 29.06 34.68 -9.12
C PRO A 152 29.79 33.66 -9.99
N ASP A 153 30.92 33.14 -9.53
CA ASP A 153 31.80 32.20 -10.23
C ASP A 153 31.59 30.75 -9.76
N PHE A 154 30.44 30.44 -9.14
CA PHE A 154 30.11 29.04 -8.79
C PHE A 154 30.03 28.15 -10.04
N GLU A 155 30.41 26.90 -9.89
CA GLU A 155 30.36 25.92 -10.96
C GLU A 155 29.45 24.77 -10.61
N TYR A 156 28.58 24.36 -11.55
CA TYR A 156 27.95 23.06 -11.52
C TYR A 156 28.83 22.05 -12.26
N ARG A 157 29.08 20.90 -11.62
CA ARG A 157 29.82 19.79 -12.23
C ARG A 157 29.04 18.50 -12.10
N PRO A 158 28.93 17.67 -13.17
CA PRO A 158 28.47 16.29 -13.01
C PRO A 158 29.30 15.57 -11.96
N LEU A 159 28.64 14.71 -11.19
CA LEU A 159 29.33 13.91 -10.17
C LEU A 159 29.98 12.69 -10.84
N THR A 160 31.26 12.54 -10.64
CA THR A 160 32.08 11.43 -11.16
C THR A 160 32.87 10.79 -10.01
N PRO A 161 33.39 9.55 -10.17
CA PRO A 161 34.16 8.86 -9.13
C PRO A 161 35.31 9.67 -8.51
N GLU A 162 35.96 10.54 -9.28
CA GLU A 162 37.05 11.40 -8.81
C GLU A 162 36.59 12.41 -7.76
N LEU A 163 35.27 12.66 -7.66
CA LEU A 163 34.70 13.62 -6.71
C LEU A 163 34.16 12.96 -5.44
N PHE A 164 34.20 11.64 -5.29
CA PHE A 164 33.62 10.94 -4.14
C PHE A 164 34.28 11.33 -2.80
N ASP A 165 35.57 11.62 -2.79
CA ASP A 165 36.25 12.13 -1.57
C ASP A 165 35.71 13.49 -1.14
N GLU A 166 35.39 14.37 -2.09
CA GLU A 166 34.74 15.65 -1.80
C GLU A 166 33.30 15.43 -1.26
N CYS A 167 32.55 14.42 -1.76
CA CYS A 167 31.24 14.07 -1.25
C CYS A 167 31.29 13.57 0.22
N ARG A 168 32.31 12.75 0.56
CA ARG A 168 32.55 12.31 1.95
C ARG A 168 32.82 13.52 2.84
N ARG A 169 33.69 14.43 2.42
CA ARG A 169 33.99 15.66 3.14
C ARG A 169 32.77 16.55 3.36
N VAL A 170 31.93 16.76 2.35
CA VAL A 170 30.68 17.55 2.48
C VAL A 170 29.71 16.87 3.41
N THR A 171 29.64 15.54 3.37
CA THR A 171 28.77 14.75 4.27
C THR A 171 29.20 14.91 5.74
N GLU A 172 30.51 14.86 6.04
CA GLU A 172 31.04 15.09 7.37
C GLU A 172 30.72 16.51 7.88
N ILE A 173 30.91 17.52 7.04
CA ILE A 173 30.57 18.91 7.37
C ILE A 173 29.06 19.03 7.67
N TRP A 174 28.20 18.44 6.85
CA TRP A 174 26.76 18.46 7.05
C TRP A 174 26.35 17.79 8.37
N GLN A 175 26.98 16.67 8.73
CA GLN A 175 26.73 15.96 9.98
C GLN A 175 27.15 16.79 11.20
N ASN A 176 28.34 17.41 11.16
CA ASN A 176 28.87 18.25 12.23
C ASN A 176 27.96 19.48 12.47
N ASN A 177 27.55 20.17 11.42
CA ASN A 177 26.63 21.32 11.50
C ASN A 177 25.27 20.94 12.06
N LYS A 178 24.76 19.72 11.78
CA LYS A 178 23.50 19.19 12.34
C LYS A 178 23.62 18.95 13.86
N ASN A 179 24.83 18.62 14.33
CA ASN A 179 25.11 18.39 15.75
C ASN A 179 25.19 19.70 16.55
N GLU A 180 25.86 20.71 16.03
CA GLU A 180 25.99 22.02 16.66
C GLU A 180 24.64 22.70 16.86
N ASN A 181 23.80 22.78 15.83
CA ASN A 181 22.46 23.37 15.89
C ASN A 181 21.52 22.68 16.89
N LYS A 182 21.65 21.35 17.07
CA LYS A 182 20.86 20.63 18.07
C LYS A 182 21.31 20.93 19.50
N ASN A 183 22.61 21.10 19.72
CA ASN A 183 23.15 21.44 21.03
C ASN A 183 22.77 22.87 21.43
N GLU A 184 22.79 23.82 20.51
CA GLU A 184 22.30 25.19 20.74
C GLU A 184 20.82 25.21 21.09
N ASN A 185 19.94 24.54 20.31
CA ASN A 185 18.51 24.43 20.60
C ASN A 185 18.20 23.69 21.92
N LYS A 186 19.00 22.68 22.30
CA LYS A 186 18.87 22.02 23.62
C LYS A 186 19.24 22.97 24.76
N ASN A 187 20.28 23.76 24.59
CA ASN A 187 20.73 24.75 25.57
C ASN A 187 19.72 25.89 25.73
N GLU A 188 19.16 26.39 24.63
CA GLU A 188 18.13 27.43 24.63
C GLU A 188 16.82 26.96 25.29
N LYS A 189 16.35 25.75 24.95
CA LYS A 189 15.20 25.15 25.63
C LYS A 189 15.44 24.82 27.09
N ALA A 190 16.66 24.49 27.45
CA ALA A 190 17.04 24.27 28.85
C ALA A 190 17.12 25.60 29.64
N ALA A 191 17.57 26.70 29.00
CA ALA A 191 17.58 28.03 29.57
C ALA A 191 16.14 28.55 29.81
N ILE A 192 15.24 28.43 28.81
CA ILE A 192 13.83 28.81 28.92
C ILE A 192 13.08 27.98 30.00
N LYS A 193 13.42 26.69 30.13
CA LYS A 193 12.84 25.86 31.21
C LYS A 193 13.39 26.19 32.60
N ARG A 194 14.61 26.70 32.72
CA ARG A 194 15.17 27.16 34.02
C ARG A 194 14.45 28.41 34.50
N GLU A 195 14.03 29.30 33.61
CA GLU A 195 13.26 30.50 33.94
C GLU A 195 11.80 30.21 34.37
N GLN A 196 11.26 29.04 34.07
CA GLN A 196 9.86 28.67 34.30
C GLN A 196 9.63 27.63 35.41
N SER A 197 10.66 27.14 36.11
CA SER A 197 10.49 26.08 37.14
C SER A 197 11.14 26.43 38.46
N ASP A 198 10.42 27.23 39.28
CA ASP A 198 10.49 27.17 40.73
C ASP A 198 9.33 26.28 41.24
N ALA A 199 9.47 24.97 41.22
CA ALA A 199 8.62 24.05 41.94
C ALA A 199 9.32 22.68 42.10
N HIS A 200 9.49 22.31 43.39
CA HIS A 200 10.10 21.09 43.92
C HIS A 200 9.59 19.81 43.27
N ILE A 201 10.46 19.00 42.68
CA ILE A 201 10.40 17.53 42.62
C ILE A 201 11.82 16.99 42.38
N ASP A 202 12.12 15.86 43.04
CA ASP A 202 13.42 15.21 43.22
C ASP A 202 14.32 15.12 41.95
N SER A 203 15.55 15.64 42.06
CA SER A 203 16.49 15.91 40.97
C SER A 203 17.22 14.66 40.45
N ALA A 204 17.37 13.63 41.28
CA ALA A 204 18.24 12.47 40.97
C ALA A 204 17.57 11.46 39.99
N GLU A 205 16.30 11.15 40.16
CA GLU A 205 15.57 10.25 39.25
C GLU A 205 15.35 10.86 37.85
N ARG A 206 15.16 12.18 37.79
CA ARG A 206 15.06 12.90 36.50
C ARG A 206 16.38 12.94 35.75
N GLU A 207 17.50 13.05 36.46
CA GLU A 207 18.83 13.07 35.87
C GLU A 207 19.19 11.68 35.28
N GLN A 208 18.84 10.60 35.98
CA GLN A 208 19.04 9.23 35.48
C GLN A 208 18.15 8.87 34.30
N ALA A 209 16.86 9.24 34.32
CA ALA A 209 15.94 9.05 33.18
C ALA A 209 16.38 9.86 31.97
N ARG A 210 16.86 11.09 32.19
CA ARG A 210 17.38 11.99 31.15
C ARG A 210 18.69 11.50 30.54
N THR A 211 19.56 10.90 31.37
CA THR A 211 20.83 10.33 30.91
C THR A 211 20.59 9.08 30.06
N LYS A 212 19.68 8.18 30.47
CA LYS A 212 19.27 6.99 29.70
C LYS A 212 18.58 7.39 28.37
N PHE A 213 17.67 8.35 28.41
CA PHE A 213 17.00 8.84 27.18
C PHE A 213 18.00 9.46 26.20
N ASN A 214 18.94 10.29 26.68
CA ASN A 214 19.99 10.89 25.86
C ASN A 214 21.01 9.86 25.34
N GLN A 215 21.29 8.79 26.09
CA GLN A 215 22.16 7.70 25.63
C GLN A 215 21.49 6.91 24.50
N ASN A 216 20.25 6.51 24.65
CA ASN A 216 19.48 5.81 23.61
C ASN A 216 19.31 6.65 22.33
N GLU A 217 19.03 7.97 22.46
CA GLU A 217 18.99 8.86 21.30
C GLU A 217 20.34 9.00 20.59
N ASN A 218 21.45 8.98 21.33
CA ASN A 218 22.78 9.09 20.74
C ASN A 218 23.25 7.76 20.12
N GLU A 219 22.91 6.62 20.70
CA GLU A 219 23.21 5.29 20.15
C GLU A 219 22.45 5.07 18.84
N ASN A 220 21.12 5.23 18.82
CA ASN A 220 20.31 5.13 17.61
C ASN A 220 20.75 6.08 16.50
N ARG A 221 21.28 7.24 16.89
CA ARG A 221 21.76 8.24 15.93
C ARG A 221 23.11 7.85 15.31
N ASN A 222 24.02 7.31 16.11
CA ASN A 222 25.31 6.84 15.60
C ASN A 222 25.11 5.65 14.67
N GLU A 223 24.15 4.76 14.97
CA GLU A 223 23.75 3.67 14.09
C GLU A 223 23.19 4.18 12.75
N THR A 224 22.33 5.19 12.77
CA THR A 224 21.76 5.80 11.54
C THR A 224 22.84 6.48 10.70
N ILE A 225 23.77 7.22 11.33
CA ILE A 225 24.88 7.88 10.64
C ILE A 225 25.81 6.84 10.00
N ASN A 226 26.11 5.76 10.71
CA ASN A 226 26.91 4.67 10.19
C ASN A 226 26.19 3.96 9.02
N ALA A 227 24.88 3.78 9.10
CA ALA A 227 24.09 3.19 8.03
C ALA A 227 24.08 4.07 6.77
N GLU A 228 23.82 5.39 6.88
CA GLU A 228 23.90 6.31 5.74
C GLU A 228 25.30 6.29 5.08
N HIS A 229 26.37 6.17 5.87
CA HIS A 229 27.74 6.07 5.34
C HIS A 229 27.94 4.76 4.58
N CYS A 230 27.51 3.62 5.14
CA CYS A 230 27.59 2.32 4.46
C CYS A 230 26.81 2.31 3.13
N VAL A 231 25.63 2.93 3.10
CA VAL A 231 24.84 3.09 1.87
C VAL A 231 25.62 3.88 0.83
N MET A 232 26.17 5.04 1.22
CA MET A 232 26.93 5.88 0.32
C MET A 232 28.14 5.15 -0.27
N GLU A 233 28.91 4.42 0.55
CA GLU A 233 30.07 3.64 0.09
C GLU A 233 29.64 2.49 -0.85
N THR A 234 28.53 1.83 -0.55
CA THR A 234 27.97 0.78 -1.41
C THR A 234 27.60 1.35 -2.78
N ILE A 235 26.95 2.52 -2.81
CA ILE A 235 26.58 3.20 -4.06
C ILE A 235 27.80 3.66 -4.82
N PHE A 236 28.78 4.28 -4.17
CA PHE A 236 30.01 4.75 -4.82
C PHE A 236 30.84 3.61 -5.41
N SER A 237 30.88 2.48 -4.71
CA SER A 237 31.59 1.29 -5.20
C SER A 237 30.94 0.63 -6.42
N ASN A 238 29.66 0.91 -6.68
CA ASN A 238 28.85 0.30 -7.75
C ASN A 238 28.16 1.35 -8.63
N TRP A 239 28.75 2.55 -8.74
CA TRP A 239 28.14 3.72 -9.36
C TRP A 239 27.59 3.45 -10.77
N ASP A 240 28.44 2.91 -11.65
CA ASP A 240 28.06 2.63 -13.03
C ASP A 240 27.08 1.45 -13.12
N ASP A 241 27.33 0.40 -12.33
CA ASP A 241 26.44 -0.76 -12.27
C ASP A 241 25.05 -0.42 -11.72
N LEU A 242 24.90 0.63 -10.93
CA LEU A 242 23.61 1.11 -10.44
C LEU A 242 22.97 2.16 -11.35
N GLY A 243 23.68 2.64 -12.37
CA GLY A 243 23.20 3.66 -13.29
C GLY A 243 22.95 5.01 -12.60
N MET A 244 23.87 5.39 -11.69
CA MET A 244 23.74 6.61 -10.91
C MET A 244 24.03 7.85 -11.77
N ILE A 245 23.28 8.90 -11.52
CA ILE A 245 23.51 10.26 -12.04
C ILE A 245 23.63 11.20 -10.83
N GLY A 246 24.59 12.07 -10.85
CA GLY A 246 24.77 13.05 -9.78
C GLY A 246 25.29 14.39 -10.29
N GLY A 247 25.19 15.38 -9.40
CA GLY A 247 25.68 16.73 -9.63
C GLY A 247 26.26 17.35 -8.37
N SER A 248 27.13 18.34 -8.55
CA SER A 248 27.81 19.01 -7.47
C SER A 248 27.96 20.52 -7.75
N ILE A 249 28.01 21.30 -6.68
CA ILE A 249 28.27 22.75 -6.71
C ILE A 249 29.61 23.04 -6.09
N PHE A 250 30.42 23.79 -6.82
CA PHE A 250 31.73 24.29 -6.37
C PHE A 250 31.70 25.80 -6.18
N VAL A 251 32.32 26.27 -5.11
CA VAL A 251 32.59 27.69 -4.79
C VAL A 251 34.06 27.80 -4.43
N ASP A 252 34.77 28.69 -5.08
CA ASP A 252 36.21 28.89 -4.89
C ASP A 252 37.04 27.59 -4.98
N GLY A 253 36.67 26.73 -5.93
CA GLY A 253 37.31 25.45 -6.19
C GLY A 253 37.02 24.34 -5.17
N ARG A 254 36.10 24.54 -4.21
CA ARG A 254 35.71 23.58 -3.18
C ARG A 254 34.26 23.16 -3.37
N MET A 255 33.97 21.87 -3.27
CA MET A 255 32.60 21.39 -3.30
C MET A 255 31.84 21.85 -2.06
N VAL A 256 30.69 22.50 -2.24
CA VAL A 256 29.79 22.98 -1.18
C VAL A 256 28.46 22.23 -1.12
N ALA A 257 28.07 21.57 -2.20
CA ALA A 257 26.86 20.71 -2.23
C ALA A 257 26.99 19.62 -3.28
N PHE A 258 26.31 18.52 -3.07
CA PHE A 258 26.15 17.46 -4.05
C PHE A 258 24.80 16.75 -3.90
N THR A 259 24.39 16.08 -4.96
CA THR A 259 23.21 15.24 -5.01
C THR A 259 23.44 14.09 -5.98
N TYR A 260 22.77 12.96 -5.75
CA TYR A 260 22.75 11.84 -6.68
C TYR A 260 21.50 10.99 -6.53
N GLY A 261 21.22 10.22 -7.55
CA GLY A 261 20.12 9.29 -7.58
C GLY A 261 20.13 8.40 -8.81
N SER A 262 19.03 7.72 -9.06
CA SER A 262 18.84 6.89 -10.25
C SER A 262 17.35 6.82 -10.65
N ALA A 263 17.06 6.20 -11.80
CA ALA A 263 15.69 6.04 -12.27
C ALA A 263 14.88 5.11 -11.37
N VAL A 264 13.64 5.49 -11.04
CA VAL A 264 12.65 4.61 -10.42
C VAL A 264 11.60 4.15 -11.43
N THR A 265 11.28 5.02 -12.41
CA THR A 265 10.54 4.67 -13.61
C THR A 265 11.19 5.30 -14.84
N THR A 266 10.70 5.02 -16.04
CA THR A 266 11.20 5.64 -17.28
C THR A 266 11.05 7.16 -17.31
N ASP A 267 10.07 7.73 -16.58
CA ASP A 267 9.75 9.15 -16.53
C ASP A 267 10.07 9.82 -15.18
N THR A 268 10.46 9.05 -14.16
CA THR A 268 10.69 9.53 -12.80
C THR A 268 12.08 9.18 -12.31
N PHE A 269 12.81 10.20 -11.89
CA PHE A 269 14.12 10.08 -11.27
C PHE A 269 14.00 10.23 -9.75
N ASP A 270 14.64 9.35 -9.01
CA ASP A 270 14.69 9.38 -7.56
C ASP A 270 15.99 10.04 -7.08
N VAL A 271 15.86 11.06 -6.25
CA VAL A 271 16.98 11.79 -5.63
C VAL A 271 17.27 11.14 -4.28
N CYS A 272 18.14 10.14 -4.28
CA CYS A 272 18.49 9.35 -3.10
C CYS A 272 19.24 10.14 -2.03
N VAL A 273 20.08 11.07 -2.44
CA VAL A 273 20.89 11.90 -1.52
C VAL A 273 20.98 13.33 -2.01
N GLU A 274 20.83 14.28 -1.09
CA GLU A 274 21.12 15.70 -1.28
C GLU A 274 21.79 16.24 0.00
N LYS A 275 23.04 16.66 -0.10
CA LYS A 275 23.83 17.18 1.02
C LYS A 275 24.47 18.53 0.63
N ALA A 276 24.55 19.44 1.60
CA ALA A 276 25.19 20.72 1.41
C ALA A 276 25.80 21.24 2.71
N ASP A 277 26.86 22.06 2.59
CA ASP A 277 27.41 22.82 3.68
C ASP A 277 26.43 23.94 4.08
N ARG A 278 25.85 23.82 5.27
CA ARG A 278 24.85 24.78 5.78
C ARG A 278 25.42 26.19 6.05
N ARG A 279 26.74 26.32 6.12
CA ARG A 279 27.42 27.63 6.27
C ARG A 279 27.37 28.43 4.97
N VAL A 280 27.13 27.76 3.84
CA VAL A 280 26.95 28.41 2.53
C VAL A 280 25.46 28.63 2.29
N GLU A 281 24.99 29.85 2.47
CA GLU A 281 23.57 30.17 2.33
C GLU A 281 23.09 29.90 0.89
N GLY A 282 21.98 29.18 0.74
CA GLY A 282 21.41 28.84 -0.57
C GLY A 282 22.00 27.60 -1.23
N ALA A 283 23.01 26.93 -0.67
CA ALA A 283 23.67 25.77 -1.27
C ALA A 283 22.68 24.61 -1.55
N PHE A 284 21.72 24.33 -0.65
CA PHE A 284 20.66 23.36 -0.92
C PHE A 284 19.71 23.78 -2.06
N ALA A 285 19.40 25.07 -2.17
CA ALA A 285 18.50 25.54 -3.20
C ALA A 285 19.13 25.50 -4.58
N ILE A 286 20.41 25.89 -4.68
CA ILE A 286 21.13 25.92 -5.96
C ILE A 286 21.43 24.51 -6.47
N ILE A 287 21.85 23.55 -5.62
CA ILE A 287 22.08 22.18 -6.09
C ILE A 287 20.78 21.53 -6.56
N ASN A 288 19.67 21.74 -5.86
CA ASN A 288 18.36 21.24 -6.27
C ASN A 288 17.94 21.77 -7.65
N GLN A 289 18.08 23.10 -7.87
CA GLN A 289 17.74 23.70 -9.16
C GLN A 289 18.66 23.20 -10.27
N GLN A 290 19.97 23.28 -10.07
CA GLN A 290 20.96 22.94 -11.10
C GLN A 290 20.90 21.47 -11.46
N PHE A 291 20.68 20.60 -10.50
CA PHE A 291 20.52 19.17 -10.78
C PHE A 291 19.26 18.92 -11.63
N ALA A 292 18.12 19.51 -11.26
CA ALA A 292 16.88 19.38 -12.03
C ALA A 292 17.03 19.95 -13.47
N GLU A 293 17.84 21.00 -13.65
CA GLU A 293 18.12 21.60 -14.95
C GLU A 293 18.98 20.69 -15.85
N HIS A 294 19.96 20.00 -15.27
CA HIS A 294 20.92 19.16 -16.00
C HIS A 294 20.51 17.68 -16.14
N LEU A 295 19.45 17.26 -15.47
CA LEU A 295 18.92 15.91 -15.65
C LEU A 295 18.35 15.69 -17.07
N PRO A 296 18.50 14.50 -17.65
CA PRO A 296 17.91 14.14 -18.94
C PRO A 296 16.42 14.47 -19.01
N GLU A 297 15.98 15.01 -20.15
CA GLU A 297 14.61 15.51 -20.36
C GLU A 297 13.55 14.41 -20.28
N GLN A 298 13.95 13.15 -20.44
CA GLN A 298 13.04 12.01 -20.27
C GLN A 298 12.44 11.93 -18.88
N TYR A 299 13.13 12.45 -17.85
CA TYR A 299 12.62 12.48 -16.49
C TYR A 299 11.70 13.69 -16.32
N ILE A 300 10.40 13.43 -16.31
CA ILE A 300 9.34 14.43 -16.13
C ILE A 300 9.22 14.77 -14.64
N TYR A 301 9.43 13.76 -13.77
CA TYR A 301 9.27 13.87 -12.33
C TYR A 301 10.56 13.58 -11.58
N LEU A 302 10.73 14.29 -10.45
CA LEU A 302 11.73 14.00 -9.42
C LEU A 302 11.01 13.55 -8.15
N ASN A 303 11.29 12.33 -7.72
CA ASN A 303 10.96 11.89 -6.37
C ASN A 303 12.11 12.35 -5.45
N ARG A 304 11.77 13.00 -4.35
CA ARG A 304 12.76 13.44 -3.32
C ARG A 304 12.49 12.74 -2.00
N GLU A 305 11.97 11.55 -2.05
CA GLU A 305 11.71 10.63 -0.95
C GLU A 305 10.84 11.23 0.17
N GLU A 306 10.79 10.57 1.33
CA GLU A 306 9.94 10.87 2.48
C GLU A 306 10.52 11.94 3.41
N ASP A 307 9.70 12.40 4.39
CA ASP A 307 10.10 13.34 5.42
C ASP A 307 10.50 12.69 6.76
N MET A 308 10.37 11.37 6.90
CA MET A 308 10.69 10.58 8.09
C MET A 308 10.06 11.12 9.40
N GLY A 309 8.91 11.79 9.32
CA GLY A 309 8.25 12.43 10.47
C GLY A 309 8.99 13.65 11.02
N ILE A 310 10.04 14.15 10.36
CA ILE A 310 10.82 15.29 10.81
C ILE A 310 10.15 16.60 10.39
N PRO A 311 9.59 17.42 11.34
CA PRO A 311 8.80 18.61 11.00
C PRO A 311 9.53 19.62 10.12
N GLY A 312 10.83 19.82 10.37
CA GLY A 312 11.66 20.74 9.57
C GLY A 312 11.86 20.25 8.13
N LEU A 313 12.08 18.95 7.92
CA LEU A 313 12.21 18.34 6.60
C LEU A 313 10.88 18.37 5.86
N ARG A 314 9.77 18.03 6.54
CA ARG A 314 8.41 18.14 6.00
C ARG A 314 8.12 19.55 5.49
N LYS A 315 8.38 20.57 6.35
CA LYS A 315 8.20 21.98 5.97
C LYS A 315 9.06 22.35 4.76
N ALA A 316 10.32 21.90 4.72
CA ALA A 316 11.22 22.16 3.60
C ALA A 316 10.70 21.53 2.30
N LYS A 317 10.30 20.25 2.32
CA LYS A 317 9.75 19.56 1.14
C LYS A 317 8.44 20.19 0.66
N LEU A 318 7.48 20.43 1.55
CA LEU A 318 6.21 21.08 1.20
C LEU A 318 6.40 22.50 0.63
N SER A 319 7.45 23.22 1.02
CA SER A 319 7.72 24.55 0.52
C SER A 319 8.18 24.64 -0.95
N TYR A 320 8.41 23.48 -1.59
CA TYR A 320 8.62 23.36 -3.03
C TYR A 320 7.36 22.96 -3.80
N HIS A 321 6.20 22.82 -3.11
CA HIS A 321 4.90 22.50 -3.69
C HIS A 321 4.94 21.23 -4.56
N PRO A 322 5.07 20.05 -3.95
CA PRO A 322 5.08 18.80 -4.71
C PRO A 322 3.79 18.66 -5.52
N GLU A 323 3.91 18.18 -6.77
CA GLU A 323 2.76 17.88 -7.59
C GLU A 323 2.00 16.65 -7.08
N ILE A 324 2.76 15.66 -6.58
CA ILE A 324 2.21 14.45 -6.00
C ILE A 324 2.79 14.25 -4.61
N LEU A 325 1.93 14.10 -3.63
CA LEU A 325 2.29 13.54 -2.33
C LEU A 325 1.84 12.07 -2.35
N LEU A 326 2.78 11.19 -2.67
CA LEU A 326 2.50 9.77 -2.89
C LEU A 326 2.27 9.09 -1.55
N SER A 327 1.02 8.64 -1.33
CA SER A 327 0.62 7.99 -0.07
C SER A 327 1.10 6.55 -0.01
N TYR A 328 1.51 6.12 1.19
CA TYR A 328 1.87 4.75 1.49
C TYR A 328 1.11 4.22 2.67
N ASN A 329 0.73 2.96 2.57
CA ASN A 329 0.04 2.24 3.62
C ASN A 329 0.78 0.95 3.98
N ALA A 330 0.77 0.62 5.25
CA ALA A 330 1.00 -0.74 5.73
C ALA A 330 -0.35 -1.45 5.79
N VAL A 331 -0.39 -2.66 5.27
CA VAL A 331 -1.60 -3.48 5.25
C VAL A 331 -1.27 -4.83 5.88
N LYS A 332 -1.79 -5.06 7.08
CA LYS A 332 -1.75 -6.40 7.68
C LYS A 332 -2.90 -7.21 7.13
N VAL A 333 -2.55 -8.33 6.56
CA VAL A 333 -3.49 -9.31 6.00
C VAL A 333 -3.35 -10.58 6.82
N THR A 334 -4.38 -10.92 7.58
CA THR A 334 -4.44 -12.21 8.24
C THR A 334 -5.43 -13.09 7.50
N SER A 335 -4.97 -14.25 7.07
CA SER A 335 -5.90 -15.25 6.56
C SER A 335 -6.74 -15.73 7.75
N HIS A 336 -8.03 -15.58 7.63
CA HIS A 336 -8.93 -16.45 8.35
C HIS A 336 -8.89 -17.82 7.64
N LEU A 337 -7.71 -18.45 7.59
CA LEU A 337 -7.66 -19.88 7.30
C LEU A 337 -8.58 -20.49 8.34
N SER A 338 -9.75 -20.92 7.86
CA SER A 338 -10.66 -21.64 8.73
C SER A 338 -9.85 -22.80 9.31
N PRO A 339 -9.70 -22.89 10.63
CA PRO A 339 -9.07 -24.08 11.22
C PRO A 339 -9.92 -25.33 11.00
N PHE A 340 -10.96 -25.20 10.16
CA PHE A 340 -11.95 -26.22 9.93
C PHE A 340 -11.82 -26.75 8.50
N THR A 341 -11.50 -28.01 8.40
CA THR A 341 -11.63 -28.77 7.16
C THR A 341 -13.13 -28.97 6.89
N PHE A 342 -13.56 -28.70 5.66
CA PHE A 342 -14.93 -28.92 5.23
C PHE A 342 -14.96 -29.47 3.80
N HIS A 343 -16.06 -30.13 3.47
CA HIS A 343 -16.33 -30.65 2.14
C HIS A 343 -17.56 -29.98 1.54
N LEU A 344 -17.46 -29.57 0.29
CA LEU A 344 -18.58 -29.02 -0.48
C LEU A 344 -19.23 -30.11 -1.32
N THR A 345 -20.55 -30.22 -1.22
CA THR A 345 -21.33 -31.16 -2.04
C THR A 345 -22.50 -30.47 -2.69
N ARG A 346 -22.84 -30.87 -3.91
CA ARG A 346 -24.05 -30.37 -4.57
C ARG A 346 -25.27 -30.91 -3.84
N MET A 347 -26.31 -30.11 -3.77
CA MET A 347 -27.57 -30.50 -3.16
C MET A 347 -28.46 -31.23 -4.16
N THR A 348 -29.43 -31.96 -3.62
CA THR A 348 -30.47 -32.66 -4.38
C THR A 348 -31.82 -32.29 -3.80
N SER A 349 -32.91 -32.69 -4.47
CA SER A 349 -34.27 -32.48 -3.94
C SER A 349 -34.51 -33.17 -2.59
N GLU A 350 -33.69 -34.16 -2.23
CA GLU A 350 -33.75 -34.82 -0.91
C GLU A 350 -33.30 -33.90 0.23
N ASP A 351 -32.55 -32.83 -0.09
CA ASP A 351 -32.10 -31.81 0.87
C ASP A 351 -33.17 -30.73 1.14
N ALA A 352 -34.35 -30.81 0.56
CA ALA A 352 -35.42 -29.83 0.76
C ALA A 352 -35.83 -29.67 2.25
N PRO A 353 -36.02 -30.74 3.05
CA PRO A 353 -36.31 -30.59 4.47
C PRO A 353 -35.20 -29.90 5.25
N LEU A 354 -33.94 -30.14 4.87
CA LEU A 354 -32.79 -29.49 5.46
C LEU A 354 -32.82 -27.96 5.21
N THR A 355 -33.15 -27.56 3.98
CA THR A 355 -33.30 -26.14 3.62
C THR A 355 -34.41 -25.49 4.45
N VAL A 356 -35.55 -26.12 4.61
CA VAL A 356 -36.66 -25.62 5.45
C VAL A 356 -36.22 -25.43 6.90
N ASP A 357 -35.63 -26.46 7.52
CA ASP A 357 -35.18 -26.41 8.91
C ASP A 357 -34.16 -25.27 9.14
N TRP A 358 -33.19 -25.12 8.25
CA TRP A 358 -32.17 -24.06 8.37
C TRP A 358 -32.76 -22.65 8.17
N MET A 359 -33.70 -22.45 7.26
CA MET A 359 -34.33 -21.14 7.04
C MET A 359 -35.21 -20.74 8.24
N VAL A 360 -35.99 -21.68 8.79
CA VAL A 360 -36.79 -21.44 9.99
C VAL A 360 -35.91 -21.05 11.16
N ARG A 361 -34.86 -21.82 11.44
CA ARG A 361 -33.90 -21.54 12.53
C ARG A 361 -33.17 -20.23 12.36
N GLN A 362 -32.69 -19.93 11.14
CA GLN A 362 -31.81 -18.78 10.90
C GLN A 362 -32.58 -17.48 10.73
N TYR A 363 -33.72 -17.52 10.05
CA TYR A 363 -34.45 -16.30 9.71
C TYR A 363 -35.72 -16.11 10.54
N GLY A 364 -36.13 -17.11 11.27
CA GLY A 364 -37.37 -17.08 12.10
C GLY A 364 -38.65 -17.04 11.30
N PHE A 365 -38.64 -17.57 10.06
CA PHE A 365 -39.83 -17.72 9.25
C PHE A 365 -40.73 -18.82 9.79
N ASP A 366 -42.01 -18.76 9.43
CA ASP A 366 -42.97 -19.86 9.71
C ASP A 366 -42.61 -21.11 8.91
N HIS A 367 -42.68 -22.27 9.56
CA HIS A 367 -42.29 -23.54 8.95
C HIS A 367 -43.14 -23.89 7.72
N VAL A 368 -44.46 -23.68 7.82
CA VAL A 368 -45.41 -24.03 6.75
C VAL A 368 -45.21 -23.10 5.54
N GLU A 369 -44.89 -21.83 5.81
CA GLU A 369 -44.62 -20.86 4.78
C GLU A 369 -43.34 -21.21 4.02
N VAL A 370 -42.24 -21.52 4.74
CA VAL A 370 -40.98 -21.93 4.11
C VAL A 370 -41.09 -23.23 3.35
N GLU A 371 -41.84 -24.21 3.90
CA GLU A 371 -42.09 -25.46 3.21
C GLU A 371 -42.85 -25.25 1.89
N SER A 372 -43.87 -24.38 1.91
CA SER A 372 -44.61 -23.98 0.71
C SER A 372 -43.67 -23.33 -0.33
N TRP A 373 -42.79 -22.45 0.11
CA TRP A 373 -41.81 -21.83 -0.81
C TRP A 373 -40.87 -22.86 -1.42
N VAL A 374 -40.31 -23.77 -0.63
CA VAL A 374 -39.39 -24.80 -1.11
C VAL A 374 -40.07 -25.75 -2.09
N GLN A 375 -41.39 -25.99 -1.93
CA GLN A 375 -42.17 -26.83 -2.85
C GLN A 375 -42.58 -26.08 -4.13
N SER A 376 -42.86 -24.78 -4.06
CA SER A 376 -43.38 -23.97 -5.17
C SER A 376 -42.28 -23.30 -6.00
N LEU A 377 -41.12 -22.94 -5.40
CA LEU A 377 -40.05 -22.28 -6.08
C LEU A 377 -39.18 -23.27 -6.88
N HIS A 378 -38.74 -22.83 -8.07
CA HIS A 378 -37.90 -23.63 -8.94
C HIS A 378 -36.46 -23.67 -8.44
N PHE A 379 -36.17 -24.48 -7.42
CA PHE A 379 -34.82 -24.69 -6.90
C PHE A 379 -33.91 -25.31 -7.95
N ASN A 380 -32.77 -24.69 -8.16
CA ASN A 380 -31.72 -25.26 -8.98
C ASN A 380 -30.77 -26.08 -8.09
N TRP A 381 -31.21 -27.30 -7.77
CA TRP A 381 -30.44 -28.20 -6.89
C TRP A 381 -29.03 -28.47 -7.39
N PRO A 382 -28.75 -28.69 -8.69
CA PRO A 382 -27.41 -28.86 -9.20
C PRO A 382 -26.46 -27.67 -8.95
N LEU A 383 -27.01 -26.46 -8.83
CA LEU A 383 -26.26 -25.24 -8.51
C LEU A 383 -26.37 -24.84 -7.03
N SER A 384 -27.12 -25.60 -6.23
CA SER A 384 -27.16 -25.44 -4.77
C SER A 384 -26.05 -26.25 -4.10
N VAL A 385 -25.48 -25.72 -3.00
CA VAL A 385 -24.32 -26.31 -2.33
C VAL A 385 -24.57 -26.42 -0.84
N LYS A 386 -24.21 -27.57 -0.26
CA LYS A 386 -24.05 -27.74 1.18
C LYS A 386 -22.62 -27.99 1.55
N ALA A 387 -22.21 -27.42 2.67
CA ALA A 387 -20.90 -27.62 3.28
C ALA A 387 -21.03 -28.55 4.48
N LEU A 388 -20.10 -29.50 4.57
CA LEU A 388 -20.06 -30.51 5.64
C LEU A 388 -18.74 -30.39 6.39
N ASP A 389 -18.76 -30.47 7.72
CA ASP A 389 -17.54 -30.58 8.53
C ASP A 389 -16.91 -31.98 8.44
N GLU A 390 -15.80 -32.19 9.13
CA GLU A 390 -15.08 -33.49 9.15
C GLU A 390 -15.92 -34.64 9.70
N ASN A 391 -16.97 -34.33 10.46
CA ASN A 391 -17.90 -35.31 11.03
C ASN A 391 -19.15 -35.55 10.15
N GLY A 392 -19.23 -34.87 9.00
CA GLY A 392 -20.36 -34.95 8.10
C GLY A 392 -21.55 -34.07 8.53
N ASN A 393 -21.41 -33.21 9.53
CA ASN A 393 -22.47 -32.27 9.91
C ASN A 393 -22.56 -31.12 8.92
N VAL A 394 -23.76 -30.71 8.57
CA VAL A 394 -23.99 -29.55 7.71
C VAL A 394 -23.61 -28.27 8.48
N ILE A 395 -22.76 -27.45 7.86
CA ILE A 395 -22.24 -26.19 8.43
C ILE A 395 -22.55 -24.95 7.57
N GLY A 396 -23.08 -25.16 6.36
CA GLY A 396 -23.52 -24.09 5.46
C GLY A 396 -24.39 -24.58 4.34
N LEU A 397 -25.30 -23.70 3.87
CA LEU A 397 -26.21 -23.93 2.73
C LEU A 397 -26.20 -22.70 1.81
N LEU A 398 -26.03 -22.94 0.52
CA LEU A 398 -26.26 -21.98 -0.55
C LEU A 398 -27.32 -22.56 -1.47
N ASN A 399 -28.53 -22.01 -1.45
CA ASN A 399 -29.60 -22.42 -2.30
C ASN A 399 -29.78 -21.44 -3.45
N MET A 400 -29.72 -21.96 -4.67
CA MET A 400 -29.95 -21.23 -5.91
C MET A 400 -31.33 -21.58 -6.48
N SER A 401 -31.97 -20.62 -7.14
CA SER A 401 -33.28 -20.79 -7.75
C SER A 401 -33.34 -20.17 -9.13
N ASP A 402 -33.96 -20.85 -10.09
CA ASP A 402 -34.30 -20.32 -11.41
C ASP A 402 -35.52 -19.39 -11.39
N TYR A 403 -35.80 -18.83 -10.23
CA TYR A 403 -36.87 -17.88 -9.97
C TYR A 403 -36.90 -16.72 -10.99
N ARG A 404 -38.12 -16.42 -11.48
CA ARG A 404 -38.38 -15.28 -12.37
C ARG A 404 -39.30 -14.28 -11.67
N ILE A 405 -38.91 -13.00 -11.71
CA ILE A 405 -39.59 -11.91 -10.99
C ILE A 405 -41.07 -11.77 -11.39
N GLU A 406 -41.42 -12.10 -12.64
CA GLU A 406 -42.81 -11.99 -13.12
C GLU A 406 -43.75 -13.10 -12.65
N GLU A 407 -43.20 -14.30 -12.40
CA GLU A 407 -44.01 -15.49 -12.20
C GLU A 407 -44.44 -15.65 -10.74
N GLU A 408 -43.60 -15.26 -9.78
CA GLU A 408 -43.75 -15.72 -8.40
C GLU A 408 -43.90 -14.61 -7.36
N THR A 409 -43.71 -13.35 -7.71
CA THR A 409 -43.91 -12.23 -6.79
C THR A 409 -44.64 -11.06 -7.41
N PRO A 410 -45.96 -11.14 -7.43
CA PRO A 410 -46.81 -10.06 -7.99
C PRO A 410 -46.65 -8.72 -7.27
N GLN A 411 -45.91 -8.64 -6.19
CA GLN A 411 -45.75 -7.46 -5.37
C GLN A 411 -44.40 -6.74 -5.56
N ILE A 412 -43.32 -7.47 -5.90
CA ILE A 412 -42.00 -6.91 -6.13
C ILE A 412 -41.99 -6.21 -7.48
N LEU A 413 -41.55 -4.97 -7.49
CA LEU A 413 -41.37 -4.17 -8.71
C LEU A 413 -42.66 -3.86 -9.51
N LYS A 414 -43.87 -4.07 -8.97
CA LYS A 414 -45.12 -3.76 -9.67
C LYS A 414 -45.14 -2.37 -10.32
N ASP A 415 -44.50 -1.41 -9.66
CA ASP A 415 -44.43 -0.03 -10.10
C ASP A 415 -43.28 0.24 -11.07
N LYS A 416 -42.53 -0.80 -11.50
CA LYS A 416 -41.34 -0.71 -12.32
C LYS A 416 -41.35 -1.71 -13.49
N PRO A 417 -42.35 -1.69 -14.37
CA PRO A 417 -42.50 -2.69 -15.45
C PRO A 417 -41.33 -2.71 -16.43
N GLU A 418 -40.73 -1.55 -16.73
CA GLU A 418 -39.58 -1.48 -17.62
C GLU A 418 -38.32 -2.11 -17.01
N LEU A 419 -38.18 -2.03 -15.67
CA LEU A 419 -37.06 -2.68 -14.96
C LEU A 419 -37.23 -4.21 -15.01
N ILE A 420 -38.44 -4.73 -14.75
CA ILE A 420 -38.76 -6.15 -14.88
C ILE A 420 -38.42 -6.65 -16.28
N LYS A 421 -38.88 -5.93 -17.31
CA LYS A 421 -38.61 -6.26 -18.70
C LYS A 421 -37.11 -6.30 -19.01
N SER A 422 -36.34 -5.31 -18.48
CA SER A 422 -34.91 -5.26 -18.64
C SER A 422 -34.19 -6.42 -17.94
N LEU A 423 -34.63 -6.84 -16.77
CA LEU A 423 -34.06 -7.98 -16.03
C LEU A 423 -34.39 -9.29 -16.73
N ASN A 424 -35.63 -9.48 -17.15
CA ASN A 424 -36.10 -10.73 -17.81
C ASN A 424 -35.57 -10.89 -19.23
N ALA A 425 -35.02 -9.84 -19.84
CA ALA A 425 -34.27 -9.92 -21.11
C ALA A 425 -32.90 -10.59 -20.96
N GLN A 426 -32.42 -10.77 -19.72
CA GLN A 426 -31.13 -11.36 -19.37
C GLN A 426 -31.32 -12.73 -18.73
N ARG A 427 -30.27 -13.57 -18.79
CA ARG A 427 -30.28 -14.88 -18.09
C ARG A 427 -29.76 -14.62 -16.68
N TYR A 428 -30.58 -14.88 -15.68
CA TYR A 428 -30.15 -14.77 -14.30
C TYR A 428 -30.64 -15.96 -13.45
N ILE A 429 -29.94 -16.16 -12.32
CA ILE A 429 -30.27 -17.09 -11.28
C ILE A 429 -30.37 -16.33 -9.95
N ALA A 430 -31.30 -16.72 -9.09
CA ALA A 430 -31.47 -16.08 -7.79
C ALA A 430 -30.76 -16.83 -6.67
N VAL A 431 -30.21 -16.10 -5.71
CA VAL A 431 -29.86 -16.65 -4.39
C VAL A 431 -31.13 -16.69 -3.57
N PHE A 432 -31.62 -17.87 -3.30
CA PHE A 432 -32.80 -18.06 -2.45
C PHE A 432 -32.43 -17.96 -0.96
N SER A 433 -31.41 -18.68 -0.54
CA SER A 433 -30.85 -18.55 0.81
C SER A 433 -29.33 -18.80 0.82
N PHE A 434 -28.65 -18.11 1.71
CA PHE A 434 -27.23 -18.30 1.95
C PHE A 434 -26.97 -18.27 3.45
N ILE A 435 -26.80 -19.41 4.06
CA ILE A 435 -26.79 -19.59 5.50
C ILE A 435 -25.50 -20.31 5.89
N VAL A 436 -24.82 -19.79 6.88
CA VAL A 436 -23.63 -20.42 7.50
C VAL A 436 -23.87 -20.49 9.01
N ALA A 437 -23.59 -21.66 9.58
CA ALA A 437 -23.72 -21.89 11.03
C ALA A 437 -22.84 -20.87 11.80
N GLU A 438 -23.33 -20.43 12.96
CA GLU A 438 -22.73 -19.31 13.70
C GLU A 438 -21.23 -19.46 13.97
N LYS A 439 -20.82 -20.66 14.35
CA LYS A 439 -19.41 -21.01 14.61
C LYS A 439 -18.49 -20.80 13.40
N TYR A 440 -19.03 -20.86 12.19
CA TYR A 440 -18.28 -20.76 10.92
C TYR A 440 -18.48 -19.42 10.20
N ARG A 441 -19.20 -18.47 10.80
CA ARG A 441 -19.34 -17.11 10.26
C ARG A 441 -18.02 -16.37 10.33
N GLY A 442 -17.73 -15.59 9.31
CA GLY A 442 -16.45 -14.88 9.18
C GLY A 442 -15.32 -15.75 8.67
N THR A 443 -15.57 -17.03 8.35
CA THR A 443 -14.62 -17.91 7.67
C THR A 443 -14.76 -17.83 6.14
N ARG A 444 -13.87 -18.50 5.42
CA ARG A 444 -13.88 -18.62 3.94
C ARG A 444 -15.11 -19.38 3.39
N LEU A 445 -15.89 -20.04 4.23
CA LEU A 445 -16.92 -21.01 3.83
C LEU A 445 -17.91 -20.46 2.80
N ASN A 446 -18.46 -19.26 3.01
CA ASN A 446 -19.43 -18.68 2.07
C ASN A 446 -18.83 -18.45 0.69
N TYR A 447 -17.61 -18.00 0.63
CA TYR A 447 -16.91 -17.78 -0.64
C TYR A 447 -16.69 -19.10 -1.38
N ASP A 448 -16.13 -20.08 -0.71
CA ASP A 448 -15.84 -21.38 -1.32
C ASP A 448 -17.12 -22.05 -1.85
N MET A 449 -18.22 -21.90 -1.11
CA MET A 449 -19.52 -22.36 -1.57
C MET A 449 -19.95 -21.68 -2.88
N LEU A 450 -19.86 -20.34 -2.97
CA LEU A 450 -20.23 -19.60 -4.18
C LEU A 450 -19.24 -19.88 -5.33
N MET A 451 -17.94 -19.88 -5.05
CA MET A 451 -16.90 -20.12 -6.07
C MET A 451 -16.96 -21.54 -6.63
N SER A 452 -17.42 -22.50 -5.85
CA SER A 452 -17.59 -23.89 -6.32
C SER A 452 -18.59 -24.03 -7.46
N ILE A 453 -19.51 -23.07 -7.63
CA ILE A 453 -20.51 -23.05 -8.71
C ILE A 453 -20.24 -21.97 -9.76
N MET A 454 -19.27 -21.09 -9.53
CA MET A 454 -19.03 -19.94 -10.40
C MET A 454 -18.71 -20.31 -11.87
N PRO A 455 -17.95 -21.39 -12.17
CA PRO A 455 -17.71 -21.80 -13.55
C PRO A 455 -19.01 -22.13 -14.31
N GLU A 456 -19.96 -22.83 -13.66
CA GLU A 456 -21.25 -23.16 -14.27
C GLU A 456 -22.13 -21.90 -14.40
N LEU A 457 -22.07 -20.99 -13.41
CA LEU A 457 -22.79 -19.73 -13.49
C LEU A 457 -22.34 -18.88 -14.67
N LYS A 458 -21.05 -18.69 -14.85
CA LYS A 458 -20.49 -17.92 -15.99
C LYS A 458 -20.89 -18.44 -17.36
N ASN A 459 -21.05 -19.75 -17.49
CA ASN A 459 -21.44 -20.35 -18.76
C ASN A 459 -22.94 -20.19 -19.08
N ASN A 460 -23.79 -20.08 -18.05
CA ASN A 460 -25.22 -20.19 -18.21
C ASN A 460 -26.00 -18.91 -17.91
N TYR A 461 -25.43 -17.98 -17.12
CA TYR A 461 -26.12 -16.81 -16.62
C TYR A 461 -25.29 -15.54 -16.88
N ASP A 462 -25.96 -14.41 -16.94
CA ASP A 462 -25.35 -13.10 -17.14
C ASP A 462 -25.13 -12.42 -15.78
N PHE A 463 -25.98 -12.75 -14.77
CA PHE A 463 -25.83 -12.25 -13.41
C PHE A 463 -26.57 -13.11 -12.36
N ILE A 464 -26.21 -12.90 -11.10
CA ILE A 464 -26.90 -13.43 -9.93
C ILE A 464 -27.81 -12.34 -9.36
N PHE A 465 -29.07 -12.68 -9.17
CA PHE A 465 -30.07 -11.86 -8.49
C PHE A 465 -30.08 -12.18 -6.99
N ILE A 466 -29.98 -11.15 -6.14
CA ILE A 466 -29.77 -11.35 -4.70
C ILE A 466 -30.73 -10.46 -3.90
N PRO A 467 -31.86 -11.02 -3.41
CA PRO A 467 -32.71 -10.32 -2.45
C PRO A 467 -32.12 -10.43 -1.03
N VAL A 468 -32.01 -9.32 -0.35
CA VAL A 468 -31.45 -9.26 1.02
C VAL A 468 -32.44 -8.52 1.92
N LEU A 469 -32.97 -9.20 2.94
CA LEU A 469 -33.84 -8.59 3.94
C LEU A 469 -33.12 -7.44 4.69
N HIS A 470 -33.80 -6.30 4.90
CA HIS A 470 -33.24 -5.14 5.60
C HIS A 470 -32.67 -5.46 6.98
N ARG A 471 -33.27 -6.39 7.71
CA ARG A 471 -32.84 -6.85 9.03
C ARG A 471 -31.51 -7.63 9.02
N LEU A 472 -31.05 -8.09 7.85
CA LEU A 472 -29.82 -8.86 7.73
C LEU A 472 -28.62 -7.93 7.54
N LYS A 473 -27.54 -8.16 8.30
CA LYS A 473 -26.29 -7.41 8.18
C LYS A 473 -25.41 -7.86 7.00
N THR A 474 -26.00 -8.59 6.02
CA THR A 474 -25.24 -9.19 4.91
C THR A 474 -25.10 -8.29 3.69
N HIS A 475 -25.73 -7.11 3.68
CA HIS A 475 -25.63 -6.11 2.59
C HIS A 475 -24.19 -5.79 2.22
N GLN A 476 -23.34 -5.55 3.24
CA GLN A 476 -21.95 -5.21 3.04
C GLN A 476 -21.14 -6.34 2.37
N TYR A 477 -21.48 -7.61 2.61
CA TYR A 477 -20.81 -8.75 1.97
C TYR A 477 -21.07 -8.74 0.46
N TRP A 478 -22.31 -8.60 0.03
CA TRP A 478 -22.68 -8.59 -1.37
C TRP A 478 -22.08 -7.40 -2.12
N GLN A 479 -22.08 -6.21 -1.50
CA GLN A 479 -21.45 -5.02 -2.06
C GLN A 479 -19.92 -5.19 -2.21
N ARG A 480 -19.26 -5.81 -1.24
CA ARG A 480 -17.83 -6.15 -1.33
C ARG A 480 -17.53 -7.14 -2.45
N TRP A 481 -18.45 -8.01 -2.79
CA TRP A 481 -18.33 -8.94 -3.91
C TRP A 481 -18.64 -8.30 -5.27
N GLY A 482 -18.87 -6.99 -5.30
CA GLY A 482 -19.16 -6.26 -6.51
C GLY A 482 -20.64 -6.20 -6.90
N ALA A 483 -21.52 -6.71 -6.03
CA ALA A 483 -22.94 -6.64 -6.28
C ALA A 483 -23.45 -5.20 -6.17
N LYS A 484 -24.19 -4.75 -7.18
CA LYS A 484 -24.75 -3.40 -7.25
C LYS A 484 -26.23 -3.43 -6.85
N GLU A 485 -26.59 -2.55 -5.91
CA GLU A 485 -28.01 -2.32 -5.59
C GLU A 485 -28.69 -1.71 -6.83
N PHE A 486 -29.83 -2.26 -7.20
CA PHE A 486 -30.62 -1.75 -8.31
C PHE A 486 -32.07 -1.45 -7.94
N TYR A 487 -32.56 -2.00 -6.82
CA TYR A 487 -33.89 -1.73 -6.30
C TYR A 487 -33.96 -1.94 -4.78
N ARG A 488 -34.96 -1.31 -4.16
CA ARG A 488 -35.25 -1.44 -2.73
C ARG A 488 -36.76 -1.26 -2.48
N ASP A 489 -37.33 -2.11 -1.66
CA ASP A 489 -38.70 -1.98 -1.16
C ASP A 489 -38.73 -1.88 0.38
N ALA A 490 -39.90 -2.12 0.99
CA ALA A 490 -40.08 -2.03 2.44
C ALA A 490 -39.33 -3.15 3.21
N ASP A 491 -39.15 -4.30 2.60
CA ASP A 491 -38.64 -5.52 3.24
C ASP A 491 -37.21 -5.88 2.81
N CYS A 492 -36.84 -5.59 1.55
CA CYS A 492 -35.61 -6.06 0.94
C CYS A 492 -34.84 -4.97 0.18
N VAL A 493 -33.54 -5.19 0.08
CA VAL A 493 -32.66 -4.58 -0.92
C VAL A 493 -32.29 -5.64 -1.95
N TYR A 494 -32.38 -5.30 -3.21
CA TYR A 494 -32.09 -6.20 -4.33
C TYR A 494 -30.81 -5.83 -5.01
N TYR A 495 -29.91 -6.79 -5.12
CA TYR A 495 -28.60 -6.65 -5.71
C TYR A 495 -28.49 -7.47 -6.99
N LYS A 496 -27.69 -6.96 -7.91
CA LYS A 496 -27.23 -7.63 -9.11
C LYS A 496 -25.72 -7.84 -9.01
N LEU A 497 -25.28 -9.10 -9.11
CA LEU A 497 -23.86 -9.47 -9.21
C LEU A 497 -23.62 -10.07 -10.60
N GLU A 498 -22.82 -9.41 -11.42
CA GLU A 498 -22.44 -9.91 -12.74
C GLU A 498 -21.46 -11.09 -12.61
N VAL A 499 -21.62 -12.13 -13.44
CA VAL A 499 -20.84 -13.39 -13.35
C VAL A 499 -19.88 -13.59 -14.50
#